data_a001e40e77eb86f9702b6ea4590ab0b3
#
_entry.id   a001e40e77eb86f9702b6ea4590ab0b3
#
_cell.length_a   1.000
_cell.length_b   1.000
_cell.length_c   1.000
_cell.angle_alpha   90.00
_cell.angle_beta   90.00
_cell.angle_gamma   90.00
#
_symmetry.space_group_name_H-M   'P 1'
#
loop_
_entity.id
_entity.type
_entity.pdbx_description
1 polymer ?
#
loop_
_entity_poly.entity_id
_entity_poly.type
_entity_poly.pdbx_seq_one_letter_code
_entity_poly.pdbx_strand_id
1 'polypeptide(L)'
;IVDARKTPNTPTMRIYLNEKNSKGKPLRTNEKLVREIAAGLEATTTSDIANIDVEVAQRYLSLKLNKSNMRLKNMTGAEVQDKLSRALRLYIQADSDDKPSELKIIPGVAKKDDLETLATDPPTYTDLLQLEDKIKKLQLKGIRGIVRANVQAGENDEYYISTIGSNLPKVSEFAGIDRARTYTNNINEIQSYLGIEAARQAIINEMYDTLEGAGLDVDVRHLITVSDVMTSSGEVRAIGRHGVSGTKHSILARSAFEVTVSHLLRAGIIGERDELRGVTENIVVGQPIALGTGSVDLFYIPDEA
;
A
#
# COMPACT_ATOMS: atom_id res chain seq x y z
N ILE A 1 -9.49 9.81 4.11
CA ILE A 1 -10.00 9.89 2.72
C ILE A 1 -9.72 8.56 2.08
N VAL A 2 -10.77 7.86 1.64
CA VAL A 2 -10.67 6.60 0.92
C VAL A 2 -10.10 6.88 -0.47
N ASP A 3 -8.95 6.29 -0.79
CA ASP A 3 -8.31 6.42 -2.09
C ASP A 3 -8.28 5.04 -2.76
N ALA A 4 -9.08 4.88 -3.81
CA ALA A 4 -9.16 3.64 -4.60
C ALA A 4 -8.04 3.51 -5.64
N ARG A 5 -6.97 4.32 -5.57
CA ARG A 5 -5.81 4.18 -6.43
C ARG A 5 -5.03 2.92 -6.08
N LYS A 6 -4.29 2.38 -7.04
CA LYS A 6 -3.40 1.22 -6.80
C LYS A 6 -2.34 1.48 -5.72
N THR A 7 -1.93 2.73 -5.57
CA THR A 7 -1.00 3.20 -4.53
C THR A 7 -1.63 4.40 -3.82
N PRO A 8 -2.23 4.23 -2.64
CA PRO A 8 -2.77 5.34 -1.87
C PRO A 8 -1.66 6.29 -1.42
N ASN A 9 -1.96 7.60 -1.36
CA ASN A 9 -0.97 8.63 -1.04
C ASN A 9 -0.47 8.52 0.42
N THR A 10 -1.35 8.13 1.34
CA THR A 10 -1.06 8.01 2.77
C THR A 10 -1.59 6.68 3.31
N PRO A 11 -0.96 5.55 2.95
CA PRO A 11 -1.35 4.28 3.52
C PRO A 11 -1.01 4.27 5.02
N THR A 12 -1.96 3.84 5.83
CA THR A 12 -1.79 3.67 7.27
C THR A 12 -2.30 2.30 7.68
N MET A 13 -1.75 1.76 8.77
CA MET A 13 -2.18 0.50 9.31
C MET A 13 -2.24 0.58 10.83
N ARG A 14 -3.27 0.00 11.43
CA ARG A 14 -3.39 -0.23 12.87
C ARG A 14 -3.12 -1.69 13.13
N ILE A 15 -2.03 -1.97 13.82
CA ILE A 15 -1.57 -3.33 14.11
C ILE A 15 -1.85 -3.62 15.58
N TYR A 16 -2.66 -4.63 15.82
CA TYR A 16 -2.96 -5.13 17.15
C TYR A 16 -2.11 -6.36 17.46
N LEU A 17 -1.77 -6.53 18.73
CA LEU A 17 -0.94 -7.63 19.19
C LEU A 17 -1.79 -8.72 19.88
N ASN A 18 -1.29 -9.94 19.84
CA ASN A 18 -1.87 -11.04 20.58
C ASN A 18 -1.77 -10.79 22.09
N GLU A 19 -2.67 -11.35 22.88
CA GLU A 19 -2.65 -11.20 24.35
C GLU A 19 -1.33 -11.67 24.95
N LYS A 20 -0.84 -12.82 24.50
CA LYS A 20 0.37 -13.47 25.03
C LYS A 20 1.31 -13.85 23.90
N ASN A 21 2.59 -13.73 24.15
CA ASN A 21 3.62 -14.27 23.27
C ASN A 21 3.70 -15.80 23.39
N SER A 22 4.39 -16.46 22.46
CA SER A 22 4.73 -17.90 22.49
C SER A 22 5.38 -18.34 23.82
N LYS A 23 5.95 -17.40 24.56
CA LYS A 23 6.56 -17.61 25.91
C LYS A 23 5.61 -17.26 27.08
N GLY A 24 4.32 -17.04 26.83
CA GLY A 24 3.31 -16.74 27.86
C GLY A 24 3.37 -15.32 28.47
N LYS A 25 4.24 -14.43 27.98
CA LYS A 25 4.33 -13.04 28.46
C LYS A 25 3.23 -12.19 27.81
N PRO A 26 2.58 -11.29 28.58
CA PRO A 26 1.57 -10.38 28.03
C PRO A 26 2.24 -9.41 27.05
N LEU A 27 1.71 -9.33 25.83
CA LEU A 27 2.21 -8.42 24.77
C LEU A 27 1.47 -7.09 24.78
N ARG A 28 0.14 -7.12 24.87
CA ARG A 28 -0.71 -5.92 24.71
C ARG A 28 -0.45 -4.85 25.77
N THR A 29 -0.11 -5.24 26.99
CA THR A 29 0.09 -4.33 28.13
C THR A 29 1.55 -3.94 28.38
N ASN A 30 2.50 -4.55 27.65
CA ASN A 30 3.93 -4.30 27.86
C ASN A 30 4.50 -3.38 26.79
N GLU A 31 4.55 -2.08 27.09
CA GLU A 31 5.06 -1.05 26.17
C GLU A 31 6.45 -1.35 25.60
N LYS A 32 7.37 -1.91 26.42
CA LYS A 32 8.74 -2.22 25.96
C LYS A 32 8.74 -3.26 24.84
N LEU A 33 7.97 -4.33 25.00
CA LEU A 33 7.88 -5.40 24.00
C LEU A 33 7.17 -4.89 22.73
N VAL A 34 6.14 -4.05 22.89
CA VAL A 34 5.46 -3.41 21.76
C VAL A 34 6.42 -2.52 20.95
N ARG A 35 7.27 -1.74 21.64
CA ARG A 35 8.29 -0.91 20.99
C ARG A 35 9.36 -1.74 20.26
N GLU A 36 9.76 -2.88 20.82
CA GLU A 36 10.68 -3.79 20.14
C GLU A 36 10.08 -4.38 18.86
N ILE A 37 8.80 -4.75 18.90
CA ILE A 37 8.07 -5.24 17.73
C ILE A 37 7.92 -4.11 16.70
N ALA A 38 7.54 -2.90 17.12
CA ALA A 38 7.43 -1.74 16.24
C ALA A 38 8.76 -1.44 15.52
N ALA A 39 9.87 -1.45 16.26
CA ALA A 39 11.21 -1.27 15.69
C ALA A 39 11.60 -2.41 14.73
N GLY A 40 11.06 -3.61 14.93
CA GLY A 40 11.24 -4.75 14.03
C GLY A 40 10.44 -4.64 12.72
N LEU A 41 9.27 -3.99 12.76
CA LEU A 41 8.41 -3.78 11.60
C LEU A 41 8.88 -2.63 10.72
N GLU A 42 9.48 -1.60 11.32
CA GLU A 42 9.91 -0.39 10.62
C GLU A 42 11.01 -0.69 9.62
N ALA A 43 10.81 -0.30 8.37
CA ALA A 43 11.80 -0.43 7.32
C ALA A 43 13.00 0.47 7.64
N THR A 44 14.18 -0.13 7.72
CA THR A 44 15.43 0.58 7.94
C THR A 44 16.26 0.52 6.68
N THR A 45 16.57 1.67 6.11
CA THR A 45 17.42 1.81 4.94
C THR A 45 18.88 2.05 5.35
N THR A 46 19.79 1.91 4.41
CA THR A 46 21.20 2.19 4.66
C THR A 46 21.42 3.65 5.04
N SER A 47 20.66 4.58 4.45
CA SER A 47 20.74 6.01 4.76
C SER A 47 20.31 6.36 6.20
N ASP A 48 19.51 5.51 6.86
CA ASP A 48 19.10 5.74 8.25
C ASP A 48 20.21 5.37 9.25
N ILE A 49 21.14 4.48 8.85
CA ILE A 49 22.17 3.91 9.73
C ILE A 49 23.55 4.44 9.39
N ALA A 50 23.83 4.78 8.15
CA ALA A 50 25.13 5.17 7.67
C ALA A 50 25.11 6.49 6.89
N ASN A 51 26.15 7.29 7.06
CA ASN A 51 26.45 8.39 6.15
C ASN A 51 27.31 7.83 5.00
N ILE A 52 26.93 8.17 3.78
CA ILE A 52 27.59 7.70 2.58
C ILE A 52 28.41 8.85 2.01
N ASP A 53 29.73 8.68 1.99
CA ASP A 53 30.67 9.63 1.41
C ASP A 53 31.28 9.03 0.14
N VAL A 54 31.32 9.78 -0.95
CA VAL A 54 31.92 9.37 -2.22
C VAL A 54 33.33 9.89 -2.31
N GLU A 55 34.31 9.02 -2.24
CA GLU A 55 35.72 9.38 -2.41
C GLU A 55 36.11 9.29 -3.90
N VAL A 56 35.97 10.42 -4.59
CA VAL A 56 36.18 10.50 -6.04
C VAL A 56 37.65 10.23 -6.42
N ALA A 57 38.60 10.68 -5.60
CA ALA A 57 40.03 10.52 -5.88
C ALA A 57 40.48 9.07 -5.86
N GLN A 58 39.93 8.27 -4.95
CA GLN A 58 40.28 6.86 -4.76
C GLN A 58 39.23 5.89 -5.31
N ARG A 59 38.14 6.43 -5.89
CA ARG A 59 37.06 5.70 -6.58
C ARG A 59 36.40 4.61 -5.76
N TYR A 60 36.13 4.88 -4.48
CA TYR A 60 35.36 4.02 -3.61
C TYR A 60 34.28 4.81 -2.85
N LEU A 61 33.31 4.08 -2.31
CA LEU A 61 32.29 4.61 -1.42
C LEU A 61 32.64 4.25 0.02
N SER A 62 32.71 5.28 0.89
CA SER A 62 32.89 5.10 2.33
C SER A 62 31.53 5.24 3.03
N LEU A 63 31.14 4.21 3.77
CA LEU A 63 29.98 4.22 4.62
C LEU A 63 30.40 4.33 6.08
N LYS A 64 30.18 5.48 6.69
CA LYS A 64 30.41 5.71 8.11
C LYS A 64 29.17 5.34 8.91
N LEU A 65 29.25 4.27 9.70
CA LEU A 65 28.14 3.74 10.48
C LEU A 65 27.87 4.58 11.72
N ASN A 66 26.60 5.00 11.89
CA ASN A 66 26.17 5.76 13.06
C ASN A 66 25.79 4.81 14.20
N LYS A 67 26.67 4.72 15.22
CA LYS A 67 26.48 3.82 16.37
C LYS A 67 25.21 4.07 17.16
N SER A 68 24.75 5.32 17.25
CA SER A 68 23.50 5.68 17.94
C SER A 68 22.28 5.11 17.22
N ASN A 69 22.20 5.28 15.90
CA ASN A 69 21.10 4.80 15.09
C ASN A 69 21.09 3.26 15.03
N MET A 70 22.27 2.64 14.94
CA MET A 70 22.39 1.17 14.97
C MET A 70 21.85 0.57 16.27
N ARG A 71 22.13 1.19 17.42
CA ARG A 71 21.60 0.74 18.72
C ARG A 71 20.07 0.88 18.80
N LEU A 72 19.52 1.99 18.30
CA LEU A 72 18.06 2.21 18.25
C LEU A 72 17.35 1.17 17.39
N LYS A 73 17.99 0.73 16.31
CA LYS A 73 17.43 -0.26 15.37
C LYS A 73 17.84 -1.72 15.71
N ASN A 74 18.57 -1.95 16.80
CA ASN A 74 19.07 -3.26 17.22
C ASN A 74 19.77 -3.98 16.06
N MET A 75 20.79 -3.33 15.46
CA MET A 75 21.61 -3.89 14.38
C MET A 75 23.10 -3.79 14.74
N THR A 76 23.85 -4.80 14.35
CA THR A 76 25.31 -4.84 14.47
C THR A 76 25.97 -4.46 13.15
N GLY A 77 27.20 -3.90 13.22
CA GLY A 77 27.94 -3.53 12.00
C GLY A 77 28.24 -4.72 11.09
N ALA A 78 28.50 -5.89 11.68
CA ALA A 78 28.71 -7.13 10.94
C ALA A 78 27.45 -7.57 10.17
N GLU A 79 26.25 -7.44 10.77
CA GLU A 79 24.98 -7.71 10.07
C GLU A 79 24.73 -6.76 8.91
N VAL A 80 25.11 -5.49 9.06
CA VAL A 80 25.00 -4.50 7.97
C VAL A 80 25.92 -4.88 6.83
N GLN A 81 27.20 -5.22 7.12
CA GLN A 81 28.18 -5.67 6.13
C GLN A 81 27.68 -6.90 5.37
N ASP A 82 27.21 -7.93 6.09
CA ASP A 82 26.69 -9.18 5.53
C ASP A 82 25.50 -8.95 4.59
N LYS A 83 24.56 -8.10 5.00
CA LYS A 83 23.38 -7.78 4.19
C LYS A 83 23.73 -6.98 2.96
N LEU A 84 24.61 -6.00 3.09
CA LEU A 84 25.11 -5.22 1.95
C LEU A 84 25.87 -6.09 0.97
N SER A 85 26.78 -6.96 1.43
CA SER A 85 27.57 -7.85 0.56
C SER A 85 26.68 -8.84 -0.21
N ARG A 86 25.64 -9.40 0.44
CA ARG A 86 24.67 -10.30 -0.21
C ARG A 86 23.78 -9.58 -1.22
N ALA A 87 23.33 -8.36 -0.89
CA ALA A 87 22.43 -7.60 -1.75
C ALA A 87 23.13 -7.01 -2.97
N LEU A 88 24.33 -6.51 -2.80
CA LEU A 88 25.12 -5.91 -3.88
C LEU A 88 25.96 -6.93 -4.66
N ARG A 89 26.23 -8.10 -4.06
CA ARG A 89 27.17 -9.12 -4.56
C ARG A 89 28.58 -8.53 -4.80
N LEU A 90 28.97 -7.60 -3.93
CA LEU A 90 30.26 -6.94 -3.96
C LEU A 90 31.03 -7.26 -2.68
N TYR A 91 32.36 -7.26 -2.80
CA TYR A 91 33.25 -7.36 -1.64
C TYR A 91 33.23 -6.01 -0.89
N ILE A 92 33.03 -6.09 0.43
CA ILE A 92 32.96 -4.91 1.31
C ILE A 92 34.09 -5.02 2.32
N GLN A 93 35.03 -4.11 2.26
CA GLN A 93 36.14 -4.03 3.22
C GLN A 93 35.65 -3.30 4.48
N ALA A 94 35.81 -3.94 5.63
CA ALA A 94 35.51 -3.33 6.93
C ALA A 94 36.83 -2.89 7.60
N ASP A 95 36.72 -1.81 8.40
CA ASP A 95 37.82 -1.31 9.21
C ASP A 95 38.19 -2.28 10.35
N SER A 96 37.23 -3.01 10.90
CA SER A 96 37.42 -4.08 11.88
C SER A 96 36.39 -5.17 11.74
N ASP A 97 36.79 -6.46 11.93
CA ASP A 97 35.93 -7.62 11.74
C ASP A 97 34.81 -7.72 12.80
N ASP A 98 35.08 -7.37 14.06
CA ASP A 98 34.13 -7.50 15.16
C ASP A 98 33.12 -6.34 15.28
N LYS A 99 33.57 -5.10 15.08
CA LYS A 99 32.73 -3.89 15.23
C LYS A 99 33.09 -2.85 14.17
N PRO A 100 32.73 -3.10 12.91
CA PRO A 100 33.05 -2.15 11.85
C PRO A 100 32.41 -0.78 12.12
N SER A 101 33.21 0.26 12.00
CA SER A 101 32.79 1.67 12.09
C SER A 101 32.68 2.29 10.72
N GLU A 102 33.51 1.83 9.78
CA GLU A 102 33.57 2.29 8.40
C GLU A 102 33.61 1.09 7.46
N LEU A 103 32.80 1.15 6.41
CA LEU A 103 32.73 0.14 5.35
C LEU A 103 33.14 0.78 4.03
N LYS A 104 34.12 0.19 3.34
CA LYS A 104 34.57 0.63 2.03
C LYS A 104 34.01 -0.29 0.96
N ILE A 105 33.33 0.29 -0.03
CA ILE A 105 32.71 -0.44 -1.14
C ILE A 105 33.29 0.07 -2.45
N ILE A 106 33.83 -0.85 -3.23
CA ILE A 106 34.42 -0.55 -4.53
C ILE A 106 33.54 -1.19 -5.61
N PRO A 107 33.05 -0.40 -6.60
CA PRO A 107 32.28 -0.94 -7.70
C PRO A 107 33.08 -1.97 -8.50
N GLY A 108 32.42 -3.05 -8.92
CA GLY A 108 33.03 -4.07 -9.80
C GLY A 108 33.84 -5.16 -9.08
N VAL A 109 34.14 -5.06 -7.79
CA VAL A 109 34.88 -6.06 -7.03
C VAL A 109 33.94 -7.05 -6.37
N ALA A 110 33.88 -8.27 -6.87
CA ALA A 110 33.04 -9.32 -6.29
C ALA A 110 33.76 -10.13 -5.21
N LYS A 111 35.07 -10.27 -5.30
CA LYS A 111 35.93 -11.03 -4.37
C LYS A 111 37.15 -10.23 -3.99
N LYS A 112 37.76 -10.61 -2.87
CA LYS A 112 38.99 -9.97 -2.37
C LYS A 112 40.16 -10.05 -3.39
N ASP A 113 40.21 -11.11 -4.16
CA ASP A 113 41.27 -11.36 -5.16
C ASP A 113 41.11 -10.43 -6.40
N ASP A 114 39.91 -9.90 -6.64
CA ASP A 114 39.65 -9.00 -7.78
C ASP A 114 40.15 -7.56 -7.53
N LEU A 115 40.67 -7.26 -6.34
CA LEU A 115 41.26 -5.94 -6.04
C LEU A 115 42.46 -5.58 -6.92
N GLU A 116 43.23 -6.59 -7.40
CA GLU A 116 44.36 -6.38 -8.29
C GLU A 116 43.92 -5.99 -9.71
N THR A 117 42.72 -6.39 -10.14
CA THR A 117 42.19 -6.07 -11.47
C THR A 117 41.73 -4.62 -11.58
N LEU A 118 41.47 -3.93 -10.48
CA LEU A 118 41.11 -2.50 -10.44
C LEU A 118 42.20 -1.56 -11.00
N ALA A 119 43.45 -2.00 -10.99
CA ALA A 119 44.53 -1.22 -11.58
C ALA A 119 44.43 -1.14 -13.10
N THR A 120 43.74 -2.11 -13.73
CA THR A 120 43.61 -2.20 -15.19
C THR A 120 42.35 -1.52 -15.71
N ASP A 121 41.22 -1.56 -14.98
CA ASP A 121 39.95 -0.95 -15.38
C ASP A 121 39.23 -0.28 -14.18
N PRO A 122 39.59 0.98 -13.89
CA PRO A 122 39.02 1.68 -12.74
C PRO A 122 37.58 2.07 -12.98
N PRO A 123 36.67 1.96 -11.97
CA PRO A 123 35.25 2.29 -12.09
C PRO A 123 35.02 3.75 -12.50
N THR A 124 33.99 3.97 -13.31
CA THR A 124 33.63 5.31 -13.76
C THR A 124 32.89 6.08 -12.64
N TYR A 125 32.91 7.41 -12.72
CA TYR A 125 32.19 8.25 -11.77
C TYR A 125 30.67 7.99 -11.78
N THR A 126 30.12 7.68 -12.94
CA THR A 126 28.70 7.30 -13.12
C THR A 126 28.35 6.01 -12.38
N ASP A 127 29.26 5.04 -12.36
CA ASP A 127 29.05 3.78 -11.63
C ASP A 127 29.04 4.01 -10.12
N LEU A 128 29.90 4.91 -9.62
CA LEU A 128 29.91 5.32 -8.21
C LEU A 128 28.59 5.97 -7.79
N LEU A 129 28.06 6.89 -8.57
CA LEU A 129 26.78 7.56 -8.28
C LEU A 129 25.59 6.58 -8.34
N GLN A 130 25.57 5.71 -9.34
CA GLN A 130 24.54 4.68 -9.42
C GLN A 130 24.60 3.69 -8.24
N LEU A 131 25.79 3.34 -7.81
CA LEU A 131 26.00 2.48 -6.65
C LEU A 131 25.57 3.19 -5.35
N GLU A 132 25.90 4.47 -5.20
CA GLU A 132 25.45 5.30 -4.08
C GLU A 132 23.93 5.32 -3.98
N ASP A 133 23.22 5.59 -5.08
CA ASP A 133 21.75 5.59 -5.12
C ASP A 133 21.14 4.22 -4.81
N LYS A 134 21.76 3.14 -5.27
CA LYS A 134 21.36 1.77 -4.95
C LYS A 134 21.54 1.49 -3.46
N ILE A 135 22.67 1.87 -2.89
CA ILE A 135 22.97 1.65 -1.47
C ILE A 135 22.02 2.46 -0.59
N LYS A 136 21.78 3.73 -0.91
CA LYS A 136 20.83 4.59 -0.15
C LYS A 136 19.44 3.98 -0.02
N LYS A 137 18.95 3.37 -1.09
CA LYS A 137 17.61 2.76 -1.17
C LYS A 137 17.55 1.32 -0.67
N LEU A 138 18.71 0.73 -0.33
CA LEU A 138 18.77 -0.67 0.09
C LEU A 138 18.18 -0.81 1.49
N GLN A 139 17.23 -1.72 1.62
CA GLN A 139 16.59 -2.04 2.89
C GLN A 139 17.40 -3.08 3.63
N LEU A 140 17.79 -2.77 4.86
CA LEU A 140 18.58 -3.64 5.73
C LEU A 140 17.72 -4.44 6.71
N LYS A 141 16.63 -3.87 7.21
CA LYS A 141 15.74 -4.52 8.20
C LYS A 141 14.31 -4.03 8.03
N GLY A 142 13.37 -4.74 8.67
CA GLY A 142 11.96 -4.38 8.69
C GLY A 142 11.16 -4.87 7.49
N ILE A 143 9.93 -4.39 7.37
CA ILE A 143 9.00 -4.77 6.32
C ILE A 143 8.96 -3.66 5.27
N ARG A 144 9.15 -4.05 4.01
CA ARG A 144 9.06 -3.10 2.89
C ARG A 144 7.66 -2.51 2.81
N GLY A 145 7.58 -1.19 2.76
CA GLY A 145 6.31 -0.45 2.70
C GLY A 145 5.95 0.23 4.02
N ILE A 146 6.55 -0.15 5.16
CA ILE A 146 6.35 0.50 6.45
C ILE A 146 7.49 1.48 6.71
N VAL A 147 7.21 2.77 6.59
CA VAL A 147 8.22 3.83 6.78
C VAL A 147 8.46 4.11 8.27
N ARG A 148 7.40 4.16 9.06
CA ARG A 148 7.46 4.44 10.49
C ARG A 148 6.39 3.66 11.24
N ALA A 149 6.71 3.23 12.44
CA ALA A 149 5.82 2.50 13.34
C ALA A 149 5.79 3.17 14.71
N ASN A 150 4.66 3.80 15.06
CA ASN A 150 4.47 4.50 16.32
C ASN A 150 3.60 3.66 17.26
N VAL A 151 4.01 3.54 18.51
CA VAL A 151 3.21 2.89 19.54
C VAL A 151 2.23 3.90 20.12
N GLN A 152 0.96 3.53 20.17
CA GLN A 152 -0.12 4.34 20.76
C GLN A 152 -0.83 3.54 21.85
N ALA A 153 -1.28 4.25 22.88
CA ALA A 153 -2.16 3.68 23.87
C ALA A 153 -3.59 3.68 23.32
N GLY A 154 -4.25 2.52 23.37
CA GLY A 154 -5.64 2.34 23.02
C GLY A 154 -6.52 2.33 24.26
N GLU A 155 -7.76 1.89 24.07
CA GLU A 155 -8.71 1.64 25.16
C GLU A 155 -8.25 0.46 26.04
N ASN A 156 -8.61 0.45 27.32
CA ASN A 156 -8.31 -0.62 28.28
C ASN A 156 -6.81 -0.90 28.53
N ASP A 157 -5.95 0.12 28.54
CA ASP A 157 -4.49 -0.01 28.71
C ASP A 157 -3.81 -0.96 27.70
N GLU A 158 -4.43 -1.22 26.57
CA GLU A 158 -3.82 -1.97 25.48
C GLU A 158 -3.01 -1.04 24.58
N TYR A 159 -1.81 -1.46 24.18
CA TYR A 159 -1.00 -0.75 23.20
C TYR A 159 -1.22 -1.33 21.82
N TYR A 160 -1.34 -0.47 20.82
CA TYR A 160 -1.35 -0.84 19.41
C TYR A 160 -0.30 -0.05 18.63
N ILE A 161 0.09 -0.56 17.47
CA ILE A 161 1.09 0.07 16.61
C ILE A 161 0.37 0.73 15.43
N SER A 162 0.51 2.05 15.32
CA SER A 162 0.06 2.80 14.15
C SER A 162 1.22 3.00 13.20
N THR A 163 1.09 2.60 11.94
CA THR A 163 2.16 2.70 10.95
C THR A 163 1.86 3.74 9.89
N ILE A 164 2.92 4.35 9.36
CA ILE A 164 2.91 5.11 8.11
C ILE A 164 3.44 4.17 7.04
N GLY A 165 2.59 3.86 6.09
CA GLY A 165 2.82 2.79 5.14
C GLY A 165 2.04 1.52 5.48
N SER A 166 1.81 0.66 4.50
CA SER A 166 1.08 -0.61 4.67
C SER A 166 1.77 -1.75 3.95
N ASN A 167 1.68 -2.94 4.52
CA ASN A 167 2.02 -4.23 3.92
C ASN A 167 1.35 -5.35 4.72
N LEU A 168 0.04 -5.49 4.56
CA LEU A 168 -0.77 -6.43 5.33
C LEU A 168 -0.29 -7.88 5.23
N PRO A 169 0.07 -8.42 4.04
CA PRO A 169 0.54 -9.80 3.94
C PRO A 169 1.76 -10.09 4.82
N LYS A 170 2.80 -9.25 4.72
CA LYS A 170 4.05 -9.46 5.48
C LYS A 170 3.91 -9.18 6.97
N VAL A 171 3.06 -8.21 7.33
CA VAL A 171 2.75 -7.91 8.73
C VAL A 171 2.02 -9.07 9.37
N SER A 172 1.07 -9.70 8.68
CA SER A 172 0.30 -10.83 9.19
C SER A 172 1.15 -12.10 9.42
N GLU A 173 2.30 -12.22 8.75
CA GLU A 173 3.26 -13.31 8.98
C GLU A 173 4.13 -13.10 10.22
N PHE A 174 4.18 -11.87 10.73
CA PHE A 174 5.05 -11.54 11.86
C PHE A 174 4.51 -12.14 13.17
N ALA A 175 5.41 -12.76 13.94
CA ALA A 175 5.02 -13.44 15.19
C ALA A 175 4.53 -12.43 16.24
N GLY A 176 3.39 -12.71 16.86
CA GLY A 176 2.80 -11.88 17.92
C GLY A 176 1.77 -10.86 17.46
N ILE A 177 1.46 -10.80 16.17
CA ILE A 177 0.42 -9.91 15.62
C ILE A 177 -0.92 -10.63 15.58
N ASP A 178 -1.96 -9.93 16.00
CA ASP A 178 -3.35 -10.35 15.89
C ASP A 178 -3.88 -10.04 14.49
N ARG A 179 -3.97 -11.08 13.67
CA ARG A 179 -4.41 -10.98 12.27
C ARG A 179 -5.87 -10.53 12.14
N ALA A 180 -6.71 -10.89 13.09
CA ALA A 180 -8.14 -10.61 13.02
C ALA A 180 -8.46 -9.15 13.31
N ARG A 181 -7.68 -8.50 14.19
CA ARG A 181 -7.88 -7.09 14.56
C ARG A 181 -7.04 -6.10 13.76
N THR A 182 -5.99 -6.58 13.07
CA THR A 182 -5.11 -5.71 12.29
C THR A 182 -5.84 -5.21 11.04
N TYR A 183 -5.82 -3.89 10.84
CA TYR A 183 -6.55 -3.21 9.78
C TYR A 183 -5.66 -2.19 9.04
N THR A 184 -5.89 -2.03 7.75
CA THR A 184 -5.24 -1.02 6.91
C THR A 184 -6.28 -0.24 6.11
N ASN A 185 -6.00 1.02 5.79
CA ASN A 185 -6.83 1.83 4.90
C ASN A 185 -6.55 1.60 3.41
N ASN A 186 -5.61 0.70 3.07
CA ASN A 186 -5.30 0.36 1.69
C ASN A 186 -6.24 -0.72 1.17
N ILE A 187 -7.33 -0.29 0.53
CA ILE A 187 -8.40 -1.16 0.03
C ILE A 187 -7.89 -2.18 -0.99
N ASN A 188 -6.97 -1.79 -1.88
CA ASN A 188 -6.41 -2.70 -2.89
C ASN A 188 -5.57 -3.81 -2.27
N GLU A 189 -4.88 -3.53 -1.18
CA GLU A 189 -4.11 -4.52 -0.43
C GLU A 189 -5.04 -5.50 0.31
N ILE A 190 -6.12 -5.00 0.89
CA ILE A 190 -7.17 -5.84 1.50
C ILE A 190 -7.79 -6.74 0.43
N GLN A 191 -8.14 -6.21 -0.74
CA GLN A 191 -8.67 -6.99 -1.85
C GLN A 191 -7.74 -8.12 -2.27
N SER A 192 -6.45 -7.82 -2.44
CA SER A 192 -5.46 -8.81 -2.92
C SER A 192 -5.16 -9.91 -1.90
N TYR A 193 -5.27 -9.61 -0.61
CA TYR A 193 -4.92 -10.54 0.47
C TYR A 193 -6.14 -11.25 1.08
N LEU A 194 -7.24 -10.53 1.33
CA LEU A 194 -8.44 -11.05 2.00
C LEU A 194 -9.63 -11.25 1.05
N GLY A 195 -9.55 -10.73 -0.16
CA GLY A 195 -10.59 -10.85 -1.18
C GLY A 195 -11.53 -9.65 -1.26
N ILE A 196 -12.48 -9.73 -2.21
CA ILE A 196 -13.35 -8.59 -2.57
C ILE A 196 -14.36 -8.22 -1.49
N GLU A 197 -14.90 -9.19 -0.75
CA GLU A 197 -15.86 -8.93 0.33
C GLU A 197 -15.22 -8.17 1.51
N ALA A 198 -13.98 -8.51 1.85
CA ALA A 198 -13.22 -7.76 2.84
C ALA A 198 -12.94 -6.32 2.39
N ALA A 199 -12.62 -6.12 1.12
CA ALA A 199 -12.45 -4.79 0.53
C ALA A 199 -13.77 -4.00 0.52
N ARG A 200 -14.90 -4.65 0.21
CA ARG A 200 -16.24 -4.06 0.31
C ARG A 200 -16.53 -3.53 1.72
N GLN A 201 -16.29 -4.36 2.73
CA GLN A 201 -16.48 -3.94 4.11
C GLN A 201 -15.53 -2.81 4.53
N ALA A 202 -14.27 -2.86 4.07
CA ALA A 202 -13.31 -1.78 4.32
C ALA A 202 -13.75 -0.45 3.70
N ILE A 203 -14.32 -0.46 2.49
CA ILE A 203 -14.87 0.74 1.86
C ILE A 203 -16.01 1.33 2.71
N ILE A 204 -16.92 0.49 3.21
CA ILE A 204 -18.04 0.94 4.05
C ILE A 204 -17.48 1.57 5.34
N ASN A 205 -16.55 0.92 6.02
CA ASN A 205 -15.96 1.40 7.26
C ASN A 205 -15.26 2.76 7.07
N GLU A 206 -14.41 2.89 6.04
CA GLU A 206 -13.69 4.13 5.76
C GLU A 206 -14.62 5.29 5.38
N MET A 207 -15.70 5.01 4.62
CA MET A 207 -16.72 6.02 4.32
C MET A 207 -17.48 6.43 5.58
N TYR A 208 -17.86 5.46 6.41
CA TYR A 208 -18.56 5.71 7.67
C TYR A 208 -17.73 6.56 8.62
N ASP A 209 -16.49 6.17 8.89
CA ASP A 209 -15.54 6.90 9.75
C ASP A 209 -15.34 8.35 9.25
N THR A 210 -15.27 8.53 7.93
CA THR A 210 -15.09 9.87 7.33
C THR A 210 -16.33 10.75 7.54
N LEU A 211 -17.52 10.20 7.37
CA LEU A 211 -18.78 10.93 7.54
C LEU A 211 -19.05 11.24 9.01
N GLU A 212 -18.85 10.28 9.90
CA GLU A 212 -18.98 10.46 11.34
C GLU A 212 -18.00 11.51 11.85
N GLY A 213 -16.73 11.46 11.40
CA GLY A 213 -15.72 12.47 11.71
C GLY A 213 -16.06 13.88 11.20
N ALA A 214 -16.87 13.99 10.14
CA ALA A 214 -17.41 15.25 9.63
C ALA A 214 -18.71 15.68 10.31
N GLY A 215 -19.27 14.88 11.24
CA GLY A 215 -20.52 15.14 11.93
C GLY A 215 -21.76 14.97 11.03
N LEU A 216 -21.64 14.20 9.95
CA LEU A 216 -22.75 13.91 9.02
C LEU A 216 -23.39 12.57 9.38
N ASP A 217 -24.67 12.62 9.76
CA ASP A 217 -25.47 11.42 10.01
C ASP A 217 -26.06 10.90 8.70
N VAL A 218 -25.47 9.81 8.18
CA VAL A 218 -25.90 9.16 6.93
C VAL A 218 -26.19 7.69 7.21
N ASP A 219 -27.37 7.22 6.77
CA ASP A 219 -27.75 5.81 6.93
C ASP A 219 -26.74 4.90 6.18
N VAL A 220 -26.25 3.87 6.89
CA VAL A 220 -25.26 2.91 6.38
C VAL A 220 -25.71 2.22 5.08
N ARG A 221 -27.02 2.10 4.83
CA ARG A 221 -27.58 1.49 3.62
C ARG A 221 -27.15 2.21 2.35
N HIS A 222 -26.98 3.52 2.40
CA HIS A 222 -26.48 4.30 1.26
C HIS A 222 -25.01 3.97 0.98
N LEU A 223 -24.21 3.80 2.02
CA LEU A 223 -22.81 3.42 1.90
C LEU A 223 -22.66 2.00 1.36
N ILE A 224 -23.49 1.07 1.82
CA ILE A 224 -23.57 -0.30 1.32
C ILE A 224 -23.86 -0.30 -0.18
N THR A 225 -24.87 0.45 -0.64
CA THR A 225 -25.21 0.51 -2.06
C THR A 225 -24.06 1.01 -2.92
N VAL A 226 -23.34 2.05 -2.46
CA VAL A 226 -22.18 2.58 -3.16
C VAL A 226 -21.04 1.54 -3.22
N SER A 227 -20.76 0.89 -2.08
CA SER A 227 -19.72 -0.13 -1.99
C SER A 227 -20.03 -1.34 -2.88
N ASP A 228 -21.29 -1.79 -2.92
CA ASP A 228 -21.75 -2.90 -3.77
C ASP A 228 -21.49 -2.60 -5.25
N VAL A 229 -21.82 -1.38 -5.69
CA VAL A 229 -21.58 -0.97 -7.07
C VAL A 229 -20.07 -0.92 -7.38
N MET A 230 -19.24 -0.44 -6.45
CA MET A 230 -17.79 -0.38 -6.63
C MET A 230 -17.14 -1.76 -6.72
N THR A 231 -17.71 -2.78 -6.08
CA THR A 231 -17.12 -4.12 -5.96
C THR A 231 -17.82 -5.20 -6.79
N SER A 232 -18.94 -4.86 -7.45
CA SER A 232 -19.79 -5.79 -8.22
C SER A 232 -19.06 -6.58 -9.31
N SER A 233 -17.97 -6.04 -9.83
CA SER A 233 -17.18 -6.70 -10.88
C SER A 233 -16.11 -7.67 -10.37
N GLY A 234 -15.98 -7.87 -9.05
CA GLY A 234 -14.89 -8.64 -8.42
C GLY A 234 -13.58 -7.88 -8.26
N GLU A 235 -13.53 -6.66 -8.77
CA GLU A 235 -12.42 -5.73 -8.60
C GLU A 235 -12.93 -4.42 -8.01
N VAL A 236 -12.12 -3.75 -7.20
CA VAL A 236 -12.47 -2.44 -6.67
C VAL A 236 -12.32 -1.39 -7.77
N ARG A 237 -13.45 -0.78 -8.13
CA ARG A 237 -13.51 0.29 -9.15
C ARG A 237 -13.89 1.63 -8.51
N ALA A 238 -13.17 2.67 -8.87
CA ALA A 238 -13.50 4.03 -8.45
C ALA A 238 -14.80 4.51 -9.11
N ILE A 239 -15.52 5.41 -8.42
CA ILE A 239 -16.67 6.10 -9.00
C ILE A 239 -16.14 7.25 -9.85
N GLY A 240 -15.97 7.03 -11.13
CA GLY A 240 -15.47 8.04 -12.05
C GLY A 240 -15.59 7.59 -13.50
N ARG A 241 -15.16 8.49 -14.43
CA ARG A 241 -15.25 8.25 -15.89
C ARG A 241 -14.56 6.97 -16.36
N HIS A 242 -13.47 6.57 -15.69
CA HIS A 242 -12.71 5.34 -16.01
C HIS A 242 -13.08 4.15 -15.12
N GLY A 243 -14.00 4.34 -14.19
CA GLY A 243 -14.47 3.32 -13.26
C GLY A 243 -15.91 2.90 -13.56
N VAL A 244 -16.74 2.90 -12.50
CA VAL A 244 -18.13 2.43 -12.56
C VAL A 244 -18.95 3.16 -13.62
N SER A 245 -18.85 4.51 -13.70
CA SER A 245 -19.65 5.29 -14.63
C SER A 245 -19.31 5.05 -16.09
N GLY A 246 -18.02 4.81 -16.39
CA GLY A 246 -17.55 4.55 -17.76
C GLY A 246 -17.79 3.11 -18.25
N THR A 247 -18.19 2.20 -17.36
CA THR A 247 -18.45 0.79 -17.70
C THR A 247 -19.93 0.43 -17.76
N LYS A 248 -20.84 1.41 -17.61
CA LYS A 248 -22.29 1.19 -17.79
C LYS A 248 -22.57 0.67 -19.19
N HIS A 249 -23.55 -0.24 -19.31
CA HIS A 249 -23.95 -0.80 -20.60
C HIS A 249 -24.60 0.24 -21.51
N SER A 250 -25.42 1.16 -20.97
CA SER A 250 -26.08 2.22 -21.73
C SER A 250 -25.09 3.30 -22.20
N ILE A 251 -25.12 3.58 -23.49
CA ILE A 251 -24.31 4.62 -24.15
C ILE A 251 -24.75 6.01 -23.66
N LEU A 252 -26.06 6.23 -23.60
CA LEU A 252 -26.64 7.50 -23.17
C LEU A 252 -26.32 7.78 -21.71
N ALA A 253 -26.40 6.77 -20.82
CA ALA A 253 -26.04 6.92 -19.42
C ALA A 253 -24.53 7.22 -19.23
N ARG A 254 -23.63 6.60 -20.02
CA ARG A 254 -22.19 6.92 -20.01
C ARG A 254 -21.95 8.34 -20.51
N SER A 255 -22.60 8.71 -21.60
CA SER A 255 -22.44 10.03 -22.24
C SER A 255 -22.99 11.16 -21.40
N ALA A 256 -24.03 10.93 -20.61
CA ALA A 256 -24.62 11.92 -19.72
C ALA A 256 -23.72 12.27 -18.52
N PHE A 257 -22.81 11.38 -18.12
CA PHE A 257 -21.93 11.61 -16.96
C PHE A 257 -20.75 12.52 -17.30
N GLU A 258 -19.88 12.10 -18.23
CA GLU A 258 -18.71 12.87 -18.65
C GLU A 258 -18.23 12.42 -20.05
N VAL A 259 -17.47 13.27 -20.76
CA VAL A 259 -16.82 12.98 -22.03
C VAL A 259 -17.82 12.54 -23.12
N THR A 260 -18.95 13.22 -23.19
CA THR A 260 -20.11 12.93 -24.05
C THR A 260 -19.74 12.62 -25.49
N VAL A 261 -18.96 13.52 -26.12
CA VAL A 261 -18.60 13.41 -27.54
C VAL A 261 -17.80 12.14 -27.84
N SER A 262 -16.82 11.78 -26.98
CA SER A 262 -16.01 10.58 -27.20
C SER A 262 -16.83 9.28 -27.09
N HIS A 263 -17.77 9.22 -26.13
CA HIS A 263 -18.64 8.07 -25.97
C HIS A 263 -19.60 7.90 -27.15
N LEU A 264 -20.23 9.00 -27.60
CA LEU A 264 -21.13 8.96 -28.76
C LEU A 264 -20.38 8.64 -30.07
N LEU A 265 -19.19 9.24 -30.28
CA LEU A 265 -18.36 8.95 -31.44
C LEU A 265 -17.96 7.47 -31.49
N ARG A 266 -17.48 6.93 -30.36
CA ARG A 266 -17.12 5.53 -30.27
C ARG A 266 -18.31 4.62 -30.53
N ALA A 267 -19.46 4.92 -29.94
CA ALA A 267 -20.69 4.15 -30.16
C ALA A 267 -21.12 4.18 -31.62
N GLY A 268 -21.05 5.35 -32.28
CA GLY A 268 -21.35 5.48 -33.72
C GLY A 268 -20.39 4.70 -34.62
N ILE A 269 -19.09 4.67 -34.30
CA ILE A 269 -18.08 3.92 -35.08
C ILE A 269 -18.31 2.39 -34.95
N ILE A 270 -18.64 1.92 -33.73
CA ILE A 270 -18.84 0.49 -33.45
C ILE A 270 -20.24 0.02 -33.85
N GLY A 271 -21.23 0.94 -33.98
CA GLY A 271 -22.63 0.63 -34.18
C GLY A 271 -23.29 0.06 -32.91
N GLU A 272 -22.91 0.56 -31.73
CA GLU A 272 -23.42 0.11 -30.44
C GLU A 272 -24.90 0.44 -30.29
N ARG A 273 -25.71 -0.47 -29.75
CA ARG A 273 -27.15 -0.30 -29.53
C ARG A 273 -27.45 -0.07 -28.07
N ASP A 274 -28.24 0.95 -27.74
CA ASP A 274 -28.77 1.18 -26.39
C ASP A 274 -30.18 0.58 -26.25
N GLU A 275 -30.40 -0.22 -25.21
CA GLU A 275 -31.68 -0.89 -24.98
C GLU A 275 -32.65 -0.05 -24.12
N LEU A 276 -32.27 1.15 -23.69
CA LEU A 276 -33.06 2.09 -22.91
C LEU A 276 -33.70 1.47 -21.64
N ARG A 277 -32.95 0.63 -20.93
CA ARG A 277 -33.47 -0.04 -19.71
C ARG A 277 -33.39 0.79 -18.45
N GLY A 278 -32.50 1.76 -18.38
CA GLY A 278 -32.26 2.57 -17.18
C GLY A 278 -33.08 3.86 -17.14
N VAL A 279 -32.87 4.62 -16.08
CA VAL A 279 -33.62 5.86 -15.83
C VAL A 279 -33.08 7.01 -16.69
N THR A 280 -31.78 7.19 -16.73
CA THR A 280 -31.12 8.34 -17.38
C THR A 280 -31.38 8.37 -18.88
N GLU A 281 -31.22 7.23 -19.56
CA GLU A 281 -31.43 7.09 -21.00
C GLU A 281 -32.86 7.34 -21.40
N ASN A 282 -33.85 6.87 -20.62
CA ASN A 282 -35.26 7.11 -20.89
C ASN A 282 -35.64 8.58 -20.69
N ILE A 283 -35.08 9.25 -19.68
CA ILE A 283 -35.25 10.71 -19.50
C ILE A 283 -34.68 11.48 -20.69
N VAL A 284 -33.48 11.11 -21.16
CA VAL A 284 -32.81 11.80 -22.30
C VAL A 284 -33.64 11.66 -23.56
N VAL A 285 -34.26 10.50 -23.80
CA VAL A 285 -35.11 10.25 -25.00
C VAL A 285 -36.55 10.72 -24.85
N GLY A 286 -36.99 11.02 -23.62
CA GLY A 286 -38.36 11.46 -23.33
C GLY A 286 -39.38 10.33 -23.28
N GLN A 287 -38.91 9.11 -22.92
CA GLN A 287 -39.81 7.95 -22.75
C GLN A 287 -40.19 7.72 -21.28
N PRO A 288 -41.29 7.05 -21.01
CA PRO A 288 -41.69 6.65 -19.67
C PRO A 288 -40.67 5.64 -19.11
N ILE A 289 -40.37 5.77 -17.81
CA ILE A 289 -39.45 4.92 -17.12
C ILE A 289 -40.18 3.67 -16.63
N ALA A 290 -39.67 2.48 -16.96
CA ALA A 290 -40.22 1.18 -16.54
C ALA A 290 -39.83 0.81 -15.10
N LEU A 291 -40.08 1.74 -14.14
CA LEU A 291 -39.81 1.58 -12.71
C LEU A 291 -40.96 2.12 -11.87
N GLY A 292 -41.21 1.52 -10.72
CA GLY A 292 -42.33 1.92 -9.83
C GLY A 292 -43.66 1.73 -10.50
N THR A 293 -44.51 2.79 -10.52
CA THR A 293 -45.81 2.77 -11.18
C THR A 293 -45.74 2.62 -12.71
N GLY A 294 -44.61 2.98 -13.33
CA GLY A 294 -44.37 2.82 -14.77
C GLY A 294 -44.05 1.38 -15.19
N SER A 295 -43.82 0.46 -14.24
CA SER A 295 -43.64 -0.98 -14.52
C SER A 295 -44.95 -1.78 -14.45
N VAL A 296 -46.06 -1.13 -14.16
CA VAL A 296 -47.40 -1.77 -14.02
C VAL A 296 -48.20 -1.55 -15.28
N ASP A 297 -48.45 -2.61 -16.01
CA ASP A 297 -49.41 -2.57 -17.14
C ASP A 297 -50.82 -2.80 -16.64
N LEU A 298 -51.71 -1.89 -16.97
CA LEU A 298 -53.13 -1.97 -16.64
C LEU A 298 -53.93 -2.43 -17.85
N PHE A 299 -54.63 -3.53 -17.71
CA PHE A 299 -55.53 -4.06 -18.73
C PHE A 299 -56.95 -3.93 -18.24
N TYR A 300 -57.83 -3.35 -19.06
CA TYR A 300 -59.25 -3.37 -18.82
C TYR A 300 -59.86 -4.59 -19.52
N ILE A 301 -60.51 -5.46 -18.76
CA ILE A 301 -61.29 -6.59 -19.27
C ILE A 301 -62.76 -6.20 -19.14
N PRO A 302 -63.50 -5.92 -20.25
CA PRO A 302 -64.91 -5.63 -20.18
C PRO A 302 -65.67 -6.88 -19.68
N ASP A 303 -66.63 -6.65 -18.77
CA ASP A 303 -67.53 -7.70 -18.37
C ASP A 303 -68.30 -8.16 -19.59
N GLU A 304 -68.34 -9.47 -19.84
CA GLU A 304 -69.20 -10.05 -20.89
C GLU A 304 -70.66 -9.78 -20.51
N ALA A 305 -71.39 -9.05 -21.39
CA ALA A 305 -72.79 -8.71 -21.23
C ALA A 305 -73.72 -9.87 -21.48
#